data_9492ed7eefa0e49174fe46aa2261b6ca
#
_entry.id   9492ed7eefa0e49174fe46aa2261b6ca
#
_cell.length_a   1.000
_cell.length_b   1.000
_cell.length_c   1.000
_cell.angle_alpha   90.00
_cell.angle_beta   90.00
_cell.angle_gamma   90.00
#
_symmetry.space_group_name_H-M   'P 1'
#
loop_
_entity.id
_entity.type
_entity.pdbx_description
1 polymer ?
#
loop_
_entity_poly.entity_id
_entity_poly.type
_entity_poly.pdbx_seq_one_letter_code
_entity_poly.pdbx_strand_id
1 'polypeptide(L)'
;MSIRHWYEPNEAPFPPDPNRGLGGPKLMATMGAGDVVVHLDGVTIGYDKTRPLAEIPSLKIKNGEILAIAGPSGIGKSTLVKTIAGLVRPLTGDIEVCGVMAPRRPVRGELGYIPQRLGLIRHATVFHNVLIGSRARFCGPLDIFASKQAKEWAKKAIAKMGLEHKTWEPIKRLSGGQQRRVATARTLAQRPRLILADEFLSELDEETMSKVANAVVEYSRQDGAAVVLIEHDISRARSIADRLVVMDDGRLNPFLSETKTLEVRM
;
A
#
# COMPACT_ATOMS: atom_id res chain seq x y z
N MET A 1 -13.51 12.84 15.07
CA MET A 1 -12.49 13.87 14.76
C MET A 1 -11.81 13.45 13.46
N SER A 2 -11.84 14.27 12.43
CA SER A 2 -11.26 13.94 11.13
C SER A 2 -9.74 14.08 11.19
N ILE A 3 -8.95 13.10 10.67
CA ILE A 3 -7.47 13.17 10.56
C ILE A 3 -7.02 14.41 9.75
N ARG A 4 -7.92 15.05 9.02
CA ARG A 4 -7.64 16.35 8.37
C ARG A 4 -7.16 17.45 9.34
N HIS A 5 -7.37 17.30 10.65
CA HIS A 5 -6.93 18.25 11.69
C HIS A 5 -5.53 17.96 12.23
N TRP A 6 -4.91 16.83 11.84
CA TRP A 6 -3.59 16.40 12.35
C TRP A 6 -2.45 16.68 11.36
N TYR A 7 -2.77 17.26 10.21
CA TYR A 7 -1.77 17.58 9.19
C TYR A 7 -1.14 18.94 9.49
N GLU A 8 -0.02 18.95 10.20
CA GLU A 8 0.93 20.06 10.17
C GLU A 8 2.00 19.76 9.12
N PRO A 9 2.15 20.60 8.08
CA PRO A 9 3.13 20.38 6.99
C PRO A 9 4.52 20.83 7.42
N ASN A 10 5.11 20.19 8.43
CA ASN A 10 6.41 20.64 8.97
C ASN A 10 7.57 19.67 8.72
N GLU A 11 7.40 18.63 7.91
CA GLU A 11 8.52 17.80 7.44
C GLU A 11 8.65 17.95 5.93
N ALA A 12 9.90 18.17 5.46
CA ALA A 12 10.18 18.34 4.05
C ALA A 12 9.61 17.15 3.23
N PRO A 13 8.84 17.43 2.16
CA PRO A 13 8.24 16.40 1.33
C PRO A 13 9.31 15.45 0.76
N PHE A 14 8.92 14.21 0.44
CA PHE A 14 9.78 13.38 -0.40
C PHE A 14 10.14 14.19 -1.64
N PRO A 15 11.43 14.47 -1.89
CA PRO A 15 11.79 15.22 -3.08
C PRO A 15 11.25 14.47 -4.30
N PRO A 16 10.69 15.18 -5.29
CA PRO A 16 10.20 14.55 -6.52
C PRO A 16 11.32 13.70 -7.12
N ASP A 17 10.97 12.53 -7.66
CA ASP A 17 11.92 11.65 -8.31
C ASP A 17 12.52 12.39 -9.51
N PRO A 18 13.83 12.77 -9.50
CA PRO A 18 14.46 13.49 -10.60
C PRO A 18 14.49 12.64 -11.89
N ASN A 19 14.25 11.33 -11.80
CA ASN A 19 14.19 10.40 -12.93
C ASN A 19 12.75 10.06 -13.35
N ARG A 20 11.75 10.75 -12.85
CA ARG A 20 10.35 10.58 -13.29
C ARG A 20 10.15 10.86 -14.79
N GLY A 21 11.20 11.18 -15.53
CA GLY A 21 11.24 11.38 -16.98
C GLY A 21 12.51 10.89 -17.66
N LEU A 22 13.48 10.29 -16.97
CA LEU A 22 14.77 9.92 -17.53
C LEU A 22 15.06 8.42 -17.31
N GLY A 23 14.83 7.61 -18.37
CA GLY A 23 15.66 6.45 -18.68
C GLY A 23 15.62 5.24 -17.76
N GLY A 24 14.44 4.75 -17.35
CA GLY A 24 14.20 3.32 -17.21
C GLY A 24 13.75 2.75 -18.56
N PRO A 25 13.68 1.40 -18.78
CA PRO A 25 13.22 0.89 -20.05
C PRO A 25 11.92 1.58 -20.43
N LYS A 26 11.82 2.01 -21.70
CA LYS A 26 10.79 2.82 -22.34
C LYS A 26 9.34 2.34 -22.07
N LEU A 27 8.81 2.47 -20.88
CA LEU A 27 7.39 2.23 -20.56
C LEU A 27 6.93 3.03 -19.32
N MET A 28 7.48 4.21 -19.07
CA MET A 28 6.81 5.21 -18.26
C MET A 28 6.04 6.15 -19.21
N ALA A 29 4.91 5.68 -19.70
CA ALA A 29 3.85 6.59 -20.06
C ALA A 29 3.55 7.41 -18.81
N THR A 30 3.67 8.72 -18.86
CA THR A 30 3.22 9.66 -17.84
C THR A 30 1.72 9.43 -17.64
N MET A 31 1.35 8.56 -16.69
CA MET A 31 -0.05 8.38 -16.35
C MET A 31 -0.50 9.65 -15.64
N GLY A 32 -1.51 10.32 -16.21
CA GLY A 32 -2.12 11.51 -15.66
C GLY A 32 -2.86 11.23 -14.35
N ALA A 33 -3.13 12.26 -13.59
CA ALA A 33 -4.07 12.14 -12.46
C ALA A 33 -5.40 11.62 -12.99
N GLY A 34 -5.83 10.44 -12.50
CA GLY A 34 -7.06 9.78 -12.94
C GLY A 34 -6.87 8.50 -13.77
N ASP A 35 -5.64 8.19 -14.20
CA ASP A 35 -5.37 6.92 -14.89
C ASP A 35 -5.57 5.73 -13.94
N VAL A 36 -6.13 4.64 -14.48
CA VAL A 36 -6.41 3.42 -13.72
C VAL A 36 -5.11 2.66 -13.46
N VAL A 37 -4.83 2.36 -12.19
CA VAL A 37 -3.66 1.57 -11.75
C VAL A 37 -4.03 0.12 -11.50
N VAL A 38 -5.25 -0.13 -11.04
CA VAL A 38 -5.80 -1.49 -10.84
C VAL A 38 -7.15 -1.55 -11.52
N HIS A 39 -7.33 -2.58 -12.34
CA HIS A 39 -8.62 -2.91 -12.94
C HIS A 39 -8.88 -4.41 -12.78
N LEU A 40 -9.97 -4.74 -12.11
CA LEU A 40 -10.53 -6.07 -12.01
C LEU A 40 -11.84 -6.09 -12.81
N ASP A 41 -12.03 -7.12 -13.62
CA ASP A 41 -13.23 -7.32 -14.43
C ASP A 41 -13.71 -8.77 -14.32
N GLY A 42 -14.91 -8.99 -13.78
CA GLY A 42 -15.51 -10.29 -13.57
C GLY A 42 -14.68 -11.24 -12.69
N VAL A 43 -13.92 -10.70 -11.73
CA VAL A 43 -12.94 -11.46 -10.94
C VAL A 43 -13.61 -12.23 -9.82
N THR A 44 -13.38 -13.54 -9.79
CA THR A 44 -13.70 -14.38 -8.64
C THR A 44 -12.42 -14.75 -7.89
N ILE A 45 -12.40 -14.55 -6.59
CA ILE A 45 -11.26 -14.86 -5.72
C ILE A 45 -11.54 -16.06 -4.83
N GLY A 46 -10.49 -16.80 -4.52
CA GLY A 46 -10.52 -17.96 -3.63
C GLY A 46 -9.34 -18.87 -3.86
N TYR A 47 -9.34 -19.98 -3.14
CA TYR A 47 -8.32 -21.04 -3.26
C TYR A 47 -8.89 -22.30 -3.92
N ASP A 48 -10.21 -22.43 -3.96
CA ASP A 48 -10.95 -23.56 -4.52
C ASP A 48 -12.12 -23.05 -5.36
N LYS A 49 -12.22 -23.54 -6.60
CA LYS A 49 -13.28 -23.15 -7.53
C LYS A 49 -14.68 -23.55 -7.04
N THR A 50 -14.77 -24.60 -6.21
CA THR A 50 -16.04 -25.05 -5.64
C THR A 50 -16.50 -24.22 -4.46
N ARG A 51 -15.58 -23.41 -3.87
CA ARG A 51 -15.84 -22.54 -2.72
C ARG A 51 -15.16 -21.18 -2.90
N PRO A 52 -15.66 -20.36 -3.82
CA PRO A 52 -15.15 -19.01 -3.99
C PRO A 52 -15.38 -18.19 -2.71
N LEU A 53 -14.48 -17.24 -2.44
CA LEU A 53 -14.60 -16.34 -1.30
C LEU A 53 -15.38 -15.07 -1.64
N ALA A 54 -15.18 -14.53 -2.84
CA ALA A 54 -15.93 -13.37 -3.29
C ALA A 54 -15.90 -13.24 -4.82
N GLU A 55 -16.93 -12.55 -5.32
CA GLU A 55 -17.06 -12.14 -6.71
C GLU A 55 -16.98 -10.61 -6.81
N ILE A 56 -16.12 -10.13 -7.67
CA ILE A 56 -15.87 -8.71 -7.91
C ILE A 56 -16.22 -8.42 -9.38
N PRO A 57 -17.45 -7.97 -9.67
CA PRO A 57 -17.87 -7.67 -11.03
C PRO A 57 -17.00 -6.64 -11.71
N SER A 58 -16.65 -5.55 -10.99
CA SER A 58 -15.72 -4.54 -11.46
C SER A 58 -15.13 -3.76 -10.29
N LEU A 59 -13.82 -3.54 -10.34
CA LEU A 59 -13.12 -2.64 -9.42
C LEU A 59 -12.04 -1.87 -10.18
N LYS A 60 -12.11 -0.54 -10.15
CA LYS A 60 -11.09 0.34 -10.72
C LYS A 60 -10.52 1.22 -9.61
N ILE A 61 -9.19 1.35 -9.59
CA ILE A 61 -8.47 2.19 -8.63
C ILE A 61 -7.55 3.10 -9.44
N LYS A 62 -7.61 4.40 -9.16
CA LYS A 62 -6.90 5.43 -9.91
C LYS A 62 -5.58 5.82 -9.25
N ASN A 63 -4.69 6.42 -10.03
CA ASN A 63 -3.50 7.08 -9.50
C ASN A 63 -3.86 8.09 -8.40
N GLY A 64 -3.13 8.07 -7.28
CA GLY A 64 -3.34 8.96 -6.15
C GLY A 64 -4.60 8.66 -5.32
N GLU A 65 -5.37 7.62 -5.67
CA GLU A 65 -6.55 7.19 -4.92
C GLU A 65 -6.14 6.29 -3.74
N ILE A 66 -6.73 6.56 -2.58
CA ILE A 66 -6.65 5.68 -1.40
C ILE A 66 -7.98 4.96 -1.25
N LEU A 67 -8.00 3.67 -1.55
CA LEU A 67 -9.15 2.79 -1.37
C LEU A 67 -9.01 2.01 -0.06
N ALA A 68 -9.98 2.09 0.82
CA ALA A 68 -10.07 1.19 1.97
C ALA A 68 -11.07 0.06 1.71
N ILE A 69 -10.71 -1.14 2.15
CA ILE A 69 -11.55 -2.33 2.12
C ILE A 69 -11.82 -2.76 3.56
N ALA A 70 -13.06 -2.62 4.00
CA ALA A 70 -13.52 -3.07 5.32
C ALA A 70 -14.35 -4.36 5.23
N GLY A 71 -14.68 -4.95 6.36
CA GLY A 71 -15.53 -6.14 6.46
C GLY A 71 -15.06 -7.14 7.52
N PRO A 72 -15.85 -8.18 7.80
CA PRO A 72 -15.52 -9.18 8.81
C PRO A 72 -14.21 -9.92 8.55
N SER A 73 -13.59 -10.45 9.61
CA SER A 73 -12.41 -11.32 9.47
C SER A 73 -12.76 -12.60 8.71
N GLY A 74 -11.83 -13.08 7.87
CA GLY A 74 -12.01 -14.33 7.11
C GLY A 74 -12.83 -14.20 5.83
N ILE A 75 -13.47 -13.05 5.54
CA ILE A 75 -14.35 -12.86 4.38
C ILE A 75 -13.60 -12.86 3.02
N GLY A 76 -12.26 -12.78 3.00
CA GLY A 76 -11.49 -12.80 1.77
C GLY A 76 -10.72 -11.50 1.45
N LYS A 77 -10.75 -10.46 2.29
CA LYS A 77 -10.05 -9.18 2.06
C LYS A 77 -8.55 -9.36 1.74
N SER A 78 -7.84 -10.08 2.61
CA SER A 78 -6.41 -10.38 2.39
C SER A 78 -6.18 -11.24 1.15
N THR A 79 -7.14 -12.10 0.77
CA THR A 79 -7.07 -12.88 -0.47
C THR A 79 -7.22 -11.96 -1.68
N LEU A 80 -8.13 -10.99 -1.65
CA LEU A 80 -8.27 -9.99 -2.71
C LEU A 80 -6.98 -9.20 -2.90
N VAL A 81 -6.41 -8.67 -1.82
CA VAL A 81 -5.14 -7.92 -1.88
C VAL A 81 -3.99 -8.79 -2.39
N LYS A 82 -3.90 -10.05 -1.95
CA LYS A 82 -2.92 -11.02 -2.48
C LYS A 82 -3.15 -11.35 -3.96
N THR A 83 -4.39 -11.37 -4.41
CA THR A 83 -4.73 -11.59 -5.81
C THR A 83 -4.30 -10.40 -6.67
N ILE A 84 -4.56 -9.16 -6.22
CA ILE A 84 -4.04 -7.94 -6.86
C ILE A 84 -2.51 -7.94 -6.88
N ALA A 85 -1.86 -8.41 -5.80
CA ALA A 85 -0.41 -8.54 -5.71
C ALA A 85 0.18 -9.63 -6.64
N GLY A 86 -0.66 -10.44 -7.29
CA GLY A 86 -0.24 -11.59 -8.09
C GLY A 86 0.35 -12.74 -7.27
N LEU A 87 0.06 -12.79 -5.95
CA LEU A 87 0.48 -13.85 -5.04
C LEU A 87 -0.51 -15.02 -5.03
N VAL A 88 -1.77 -14.75 -5.32
CA VAL A 88 -2.85 -15.72 -5.50
C VAL A 88 -3.41 -15.52 -6.90
N ARG A 89 -3.71 -16.60 -7.63
CA ARG A 89 -4.35 -16.49 -8.94
C ARG A 89 -5.85 -16.27 -8.76
N PRO A 90 -6.50 -15.43 -9.58
CA PRO A 90 -7.95 -15.39 -9.61
C PRO A 90 -8.51 -16.73 -10.07
N LEU A 91 -9.69 -17.08 -9.63
CA LEU A 91 -10.40 -18.27 -10.08
C LEU A 91 -11.01 -18.06 -11.47
N THR A 92 -11.52 -16.84 -11.72
CA THR A 92 -12.05 -16.35 -13.00
C THR A 92 -11.77 -14.85 -13.15
N GLY A 93 -12.01 -14.32 -14.36
CA GLY A 93 -11.94 -12.90 -14.67
C GLY A 93 -10.53 -12.39 -14.94
N ASP A 94 -10.46 -11.12 -15.27
CA ASP A 94 -9.24 -10.44 -15.71
C ASP A 94 -8.77 -9.41 -14.68
N ILE A 95 -7.44 -9.35 -14.50
CA ILE A 95 -6.80 -8.40 -13.58
C ILE A 95 -5.68 -7.68 -14.33
N GLU A 96 -5.76 -6.37 -14.34
CA GLU A 96 -4.69 -5.48 -14.79
C GLU A 96 -4.15 -4.68 -13.61
N VAL A 97 -2.82 -4.67 -13.42
CA VAL A 97 -2.13 -3.91 -12.36
C VAL A 97 -0.95 -3.17 -12.96
N CYS A 98 -0.91 -1.86 -12.76
CA CYS A 98 0.12 -0.96 -13.31
C CYS A 98 0.28 -1.07 -14.83
N GLY A 99 -0.82 -1.34 -15.58
CA GLY A 99 -0.82 -1.52 -17.02
C GLY A 99 -0.37 -2.91 -17.48
N VAL A 100 -0.32 -3.88 -16.59
CA VAL A 100 0.11 -5.26 -16.90
C VAL A 100 -0.99 -6.25 -16.54
N MET A 101 -1.42 -7.02 -17.56
CA MET A 101 -2.45 -8.06 -17.39
C MET A 101 -1.88 -9.32 -16.72
N ALA A 102 -2.63 -9.88 -15.77
CA ALA A 102 -2.33 -11.21 -15.22
C ALA A 102 -2.30 -12.27 -16.36
N PRO A 103 -1.48 -13.31 -16.29
CA PRO A 103 -0.62 -13.72 -15.16
C PRO A 103 0.74 -12.99 -15.08
N ARG A 104 1.01 -12.04 -15.98
CA ARG A 104 2.22 -11.23 -15.90
C ARG A 104 2.16 -10.35 -14.65
N ARG A 105 3.33 -9.96 -14.14
CA ARG A 105 3.44 -9.10 -12.94
C ARG A 105 3.92 -7.72 -13.35
N PRO A 106 3.52 -6.66 -12.60
CA PRO A 106 4.10 -5.33 -12.75
C PRO A 106 5.63 -5.35 -12.70
N VAL A 107 6.24 -4.35 -13.28
CA VAL A 107 7.69 -4.18 -13.22
C VAL A 107 8.15 -4.16 -11.76
N ARG A 108 9.30 -4.78 -11.51
CA ARG A 108 9.88 -4.85 -10.17
C ARG A 108 10.01 -3.45 -9.56
N GLY A 109 9.45 -3.26 -8.38
CA GLY A 109 9.44 -1.97 -7.68
C GLY A 109 8.17 -1.13 -7.91
N GLU A 110 7.30 -1.45 -8.87
CA GLU A 110 6.07 -0.69 -9.09
C GLU A 110 4.95 -1.02 -8.10
N LEU A 111 4.96 -2.23 -7.54
CA LEU A 111 4.01 -2.65 -6.53
C LEU A 111 4.72 -2.86 -5.19
N GLY A 112 4.28 -2.14 -4.17
CA GLY A 112 4.69 -2.30 -2.78
C GLY A 112 3.63 -3.05 -1.99
N TYR A 113 4.04 -4.03 -1.19
CA TYR A 113 3.13 -4.79 -0.34
C TYR A 113 3.59 -4.77 1.12
N ILE A 114 2.70 -4.34 2.00
CA ILE A 114 2.87 -4.38 3.45
C ILE A 114 1.93 -5.46 3.99
N PRO A 115 2.42 -6.69 4.20
CA PRO A 115 1.59 -7.77 4.73
C PRO A 115 1.34 -7.61 6.22
N GLN A 116 0.27 -8.18 6.72
CA GLN A 116 -0.05 -8.24 8.16
C GLN A 116 1.14 -8.75 8.99
N ARG A 117 1.79 -9.83 8.53
CA ARG A 117 3.05 -10.33 9.09
C ARG A 117 4.23 -9.69 8.37
N LEU A 118 4.65 -8.54 8.72
CA LEU A 118 5.60 -7.60 8.10
C LEU A 118 6.70 -8.16 7.16
N GLY A 119 7.02 -9.45 7.23
CA GLY A 119 8.04 -10.12 6.39
C GLY A 119 9.43 -9.50 6.49
N LEU A 120 9.82 -9.05 7.69
CA LEU A 120 11.14 -8.47 7.94
C LEU A 120 12.17 -9.56 8.26
N ILE A 121 13.40 -9.36 7.81
CA ILE A 121 14.54 -10.23 8.14
C ILE A 121 15.01 -9.89 9.56
N ARG A 122 14.63 -10.71 10.54
CA ARG A 122 14.75 -10.42 11.99
C ARG A 122 16.20 -10.19 12.47
N HIS A 123 17.16 -10.86 11.89
CA HIS A 123 18.59 -10.73 12.27
C HIS A 123 19.31 -9.63 11.49
N ALA A 124 18.74 -9.13 10.41
CA ALA A 124 19.29 -8.04 9.64
C ALA A 124 18.92 -6.67 10.26
N THR A 125 19.71 -5.65 9.93
CA THR A 125 19.51 -4.28 10.40
C THR A 125 18.29 -3.63 9.77
N VAL A 126 17.82 -2.52 10.34
CA VAL A 126 16.81 -1.62 9.74
C VAL A 126 17.25 -1.23 8.33
N PHE A 127 18.49 -0.74 8.18
CA PHE A 127 19.02 -0.34 6.88
C PHE A 127 18.95 -1.46 5.85
N HIS A 128 19.36 -2.67 6.20
CA HIS A 128 19.34 -3.79 5.28
C HIS A 128 17.92 -4.13 4.82
N ASN A 129 16.95 -4.17 5.76
CA ASN A 129 15.55 -4.43 5.42
C ASN A 129 14.97 -3.37 4.48
N VAL A 130 15.26 -2.09 4.73
CA VAL A 130 14.75 -1.00 3.88
C VAL A 130 15.47 -0.97 2.53
N LEU A 131 16.78 -1.25 2.52
CA LEU A 131 17.60 -1.32 1.31
C LEU A 131 17.10 -2.39 0.32
N ILE A 132 16.59 -3.52 0.80
CA ILE A 132 15.97 -4.55 -0.06
C ILE A 132 14.80 -3.94 -0.85
N GLY A 133 13.98 -3.09 -0.23
CA GLY A 133 12.89 -2.38 -0.90
C GLY A 133 13.41 -1.48 -2.03
N SER A 134 14.32 -0.57 -1.73
CA SER A 134 14.87 0.36 -2.73
C SER A 134 15.61 -0.35 -3.85
N ARG A 135 16.32 -1.45 -3.57
CA ARG A 135 16.96 -2.28 -4.61
C ARG A 135 15.96 -2.86 -5.62
N ALA A 136 14.71 -3.09 -5.21
CA ALA A 136 13.68 -3.57 -6.12
C ALA A 136 13.45 -2.60 -7.28
N ARG A 137 13.62 -1.30 -7.06
CA ARG A 137 13.42 -0.25 -8.06
C ARG A 137 14.71 0.19 -8.73
N PHE A 138 15.80 0.33 -7.96
CA PHE A 138 17.00 1.06 -8.37
C PHE A 138 18.21 0.17 -8.65
N CYS A 139 18.02 -1.16 -8.69
CA CYS A 139 19.05 -2.12 -9.04
C CYS A 139 18.52 -3.14 -10.03
N GLY A 140 19.35 -3.53 -10.97
CA GLY A 140 19.07 -4.64 -11.89
C GLY A 140 18.99 -5.99 -11.14
N PRO A 141 18.41 -7.01 -11.78
CA PRO A 141 18.30 -8.35 -11.16
C PRO A 141 19.64 -9.00 -10.88
N LEU A 142 20.69 -8.63 -11.63
CA LEU A 142 22.06 -9.17 -11.51
C LEU A 142 23.01 -8.26 -10.71
N ASP A 143 22.53 -7.10 -10.23
CA ASP A 143 23.38 -6.19 -9.45
C ASP A 143 23.70 -6.79 -8.09
N ILE A 144 24.96 -7.13 -7.87
CA ILE A 144 25.47 -7.64 -6.59
C ILE A 144 25.45 -6.54 -5.54
N PHE A 145 25.86 -5.33 -5.91
CA PHE A 145 25.93 -4.19 -5.01
C PHE A 145 24.73 -3.25 -5.18
N ALA A 146 24.29 -2.66 -4.05
CA ALA A 146 23.26 -1.65 -4.10
C ALA A 146 23.79 -0.35 -4.72
N SER A 147 23.05 0.22 -5.68
CA SER A 147 23.37 1.50 -6.28
C SER A 147 23.41 2.63 -5.23
N LYS A 148 24.14 3.72 -5.54
CA LYS A 148 24.14 4.92 -4.68
C LYS A 148 22.73 5.43 -4.44
N GLN A 149 21.92 5.47 -5.49
CA GLN A 149 20.53 5.90 -5.43
C GLN A 149 19.68 4.99 -4.52
N ALA A 150 19.82 3.66 -4.59
CA ALA A 150 19.11 2.74 -3.70
C ALA A 150 19.44 2.99 -2.22
N LYS A 151 20.72 3.25 -1.91
CA LYS A 151 21.17 3.58 -0.55
C LYS A 151 20.59 4.89 -0.05
N GLU A 152 20.53 5.90 -0.90
CA GLU A 152 19.96 7.21 -0.57
C GLU A 152 18.45 7.14 -0.29
N TRP A 153 17.69 6.43 -1.13
CA TRP A 153 16.27 6.22 -0.90
C TRP A 153 15.98 5.41 0.36
N ALA A 154 16.81 4.42 0.65
CA ALA A 154 16.69 3.67 1.90
C ALA A 154 16.88 4.60 3.12
N LYS A 155 17.90 5.47 3.11
CA LYS A 155 18.14 6.43 4.20
C LYS A 155 16.99 7.43 4.34
N LYS A 156 16.50 8.00 3.24
CA LYS A 156 15.36 8.93 3.25
C LYS A 156 14.09 8.29 3.83
N ALA A 157 13.80 7.05 3.44
CA ALA A 157 12.64 6.33 3.97
C ALA A 157 12.78 5.99 5.47
N ILE A 158 13.99 5.67 5.94
CA ILE A 158 14.27 5.47 7.37
C ILE A 158 14.05 6.77 8.15
N ALA A 159 14.56 7.90 7.65
CA ALA A 159 14.37 9.21 8.25
C ALA A 159 12.90 9.61 8.31
N LYS A 160 12.15 9.41 7.22
CA LYS A 160 10.69 9.68 7.18
C LYS A 160 9.92 8.92 8.26
N MET A 161 10.41 7.73 8.66
CA MET A 161 9.83 6.94 9.73
C MET A 161 10.40 7.25 11.12
N GLY A 162 11.32 8.23 11.26
CA GLY A 162 11.97 8.60 12.51
C GLY A 162 12.80 7.46 13.12
N LEU A 163 13.49 6.71 12.25
CA LEU A 163 14.28 5.54 12.66
C LEU A 163 15.79 5.70 12.43
N GLU A 164 16.28 6.93 12.22
CA GLU A 164 17.70 7.22 11.93
C GLU A 164 18.63 6.68 13.03
N HIS A 165 18.24 6.89 14.29
CA HIS A 165 18.98 6.44 15.47
C HIS A 165 18.97 4.90 15.63
N LYS A 166 18.12 4.18 14.86
CA LYS A 166 18.00 2.72 14.84
C LYS A 166 18.50 2.09 13.54
N THR A 167 19.08 2.86 12.62
CA THR A 167 19.47 2.43 11.27
C THR A 167 20.27 1.12 11.26
N TRP A 168 21.15 0.93 12.21
CA TRP A 168 22.02 -0.26 12.31
C TRP A 168 21.55 -1.29 13.33
N GLU A 169 20.43 -1.04 13.99
CA GLU A 169 19.86 -1.98 14.96
C GLU A 169 19.22 -3.17 14.25
N PRO A 170 19.45 -4.43 14.70
CA PRO A 170 18.74 -5.59 14.15
C PRO A 170 17.25 -5.56 14.51
N ILE A 171 16.41 -5.99 13.57
CA ILE A 171 14.95 -5.97 13.71
C ILE A 171 14.45 -6.65 14.98
N LYS A 172 15.10 -7.73 15.41
CA LYS A 172 14.72 -8.48 16.63
C LYS A 172 14.75 -7.66 17.92
N ARG A 173 15.45 -6.52 17.92
CA ARG A 173 15.53 -5.60 19.09
C ARG A 173 14.55 -4.46 19.05
N LEU A 174 13.74 -4.38 17.99
CA LEU A 174 12.76 -3.31 17.81
C LEU A 174 11.40 -3.71 18.38
N SER A 175 10.66 -2.73 18.93
CA SER A 175 9.25 -2.91 19.28
C SER A 175 8.38 -3.21 18.04
N GLY A 176 7.17 -3.73 18.24
CA GLY A 176 6.23 -4.01 17.17
C GLY A 176 5.93 -2.78 16.30
N GLY A 177 5.70 -1.63 16.94
CA GLY A 177 5.49 -0.36 16.24
C GLY A 177 6.72 0.10 15.44
N GLN A 178 7.93 -0.07 15.98
CA GLN A 178 9.17 0.20 15.24
C GLN A 178 9.33 -0.75 14.05
N GLN A 179 9.03 -2.03 14.21
CA GLN A 179 9.07 -2.99 13.10
C GLN A 179 8.05 -2.62 12.01
N ARG A 180 6.85 -2.16 12.38
CA ARG A 180 5.84 -1.66 11.44
C ARG A 180 6.37 -0.47 10.66
N ARG A 181 7.00 0.50 11.33
CA ARG A 181 7.66 1.63 10.67
C ARG A 181 8.76 1.20 9.71
N VAL A 182 9.55 0.17 10.04
CA VAL A 182 10.55 -0.40 9.11
C VAL A 182 9.90 -1.02 7.88
N ALA A 183 8.81 -1.77 8.03
CA ALA A 183 8.09 -2.37 6.91
C ALA A 183 7.52 -1.29 5.97
N THR A 184 6.96 -0.21 6.54
CA THR A 184 6.48 0.94 5.78
C THR A 184 7.65 1.65 5.07
N ALA A 185 8.75 1.92 5.78
CA ALA A 185 9.96 2.50 5.18
C ALA A 185 10.48 1.66 4.00
N ARG A 186 10.52 0.33 4.15
CA ARG A 186 10.92 -0.60 3.07
C ARG A 186 10.04 -0.44 1.84
N THR A 187 8.74 -0.33 2.03
CA THR A 187 7.78 -0.16 0.93
C THR A 187 7.92 1.20 0.28
N LEU A 188 8.02 2.29 1.05
CA LEU A 188 8.19 3.64 0.51
C LEU A 188 9.53 3.82 -0.20
N ALA A 189 10.61 3.19 0.29
CA ALA A 189 11.94 3.22 -0.36
C ALA A 189 11.94 2.60 -1.76
N GLN A 190 10.97 1.74 -2.05
CA GLN A 190 10.75 1.13 -3.35
C GLN A 190 10.17 2.10 -4.38
N ARG A 191 9.60 3.24 -3.95
CA ARG A 191 8.91 4.22 -4.82
C ARG A 191 7.82 3.57 -5.67
N PRO A 192 6.87 2.85 -5.08
CA PRO A 192 5.86 2.11 -5.82
C PRO A 192 4.80 3.03 -6.42
N ARG A 193 4.15 2.57 -7.49
CA ARG A 193 2.95 3.18 -8.06
C ARG A 193 1.66 2.70 -7.38
N LEU A 194 1.72 1.50 -6.80
CA LEU A 194 0.63 0.89 -6.05
C LEU A 194 1.17 0.39 -4.70
N ILE A 195 0.53 0.78 -3.62
CA ILE A 195 0.77 0.24 -2.28
C ILE A 195 -0.43 -0.61 -1.89
N LEU A 196 -0.16 -1.86 -1.55
CA LEU A 196 -1.13 -2.77 -0.95
C LEU A 196 -0.78 -2.94 0.54
N ALA A 197 -1.70 -2.64 1.43
CA ALA A 197 -1.46 -2.64 2.88
C ALA A 197 -2.52 -3.48 3.59
N ASP A 198 -2.10 -4.63 4.14
CA ASP A 198 -2.96 -5.61 4.80
C ASP A 198 -2.86 -5.42 6.32
N GLU A 199 -3.89 -4.79 6.92
CA GLU A 199 -3.97 -4.51 8.36
C GLU A 199 -2.73 -3.82 8.94
N PHE A 200 -2.14 -2.90 8.17
CA PHE A 200 -0.83 -2.33 8.47
C PHE A 200 -0.85 -1.33 9.65
N LEU A 201 -2.01 -0.87 10.08
CA LEU A 201 -2.20 0.03 11.22
C LEU A 201 -2.68 -0.69 12.49
N SER A 202 -2.89 -2.00 12.44
CA SER A 202 -3.35 -2.77 13.59
C SER A 202 -2.28 -2.84 14.69
N GLU A 203 -2.71 -2.93 15.94
CA GLU A 203 -1.83 -3.11 17.12
C GLU A 203 -0.78 -2.00 17.34
N LEU A 204 -1.06 -0.79 16.82
CA LEU A 204 -0.21 0.37 17.01
C LEU A 204 -0.82 1.30 18.08
N ASP A 205 0.04 1.93 18.86
CA ASP A 205 -0.33 3.12 19.61
C ASP A 205 -0.72 4.26 18.66
N GLU A 206 -1.50 5.22 19.15
CA GLU A 206 -2.10 6.27 18.33
C GLU A 206 -1.04 7.15 17.65
N GLU A 207 0.07 7.45 18.32
CA GLU A 207 1.17 8.24 17.76
C GLU A 207 1.85 7.51 16.59
N THR A 208 2.23 6.25 16.83
CA THR A 208 2.86 5.42 15.78
C THR A 208 1.92 5.20 14.61
N MET A 209 0.63 4.95 14.87
CA MET A 209 -0.39 4.79 13.85
C MET A 209 -0.52 6.03 12.99
N SER A 210 -0.65 7.21 13.59
CA SER A 210 -0.75 8.48 12.89
C SER A 210 0.49 8.73 12.03
N LYS A 211 1.68 8.48 12.55
CA LYS A 211 2.95 8.65 11.82
C LYS A 211 3.02 7.75 10.58
N VAL A 212 2.65 6.48 10.72
CA VAL A 212 2.66 5.52 9.62
C VAL A 212 1.60 5.83 8.58
N ALA A 213 0.36 6.14 9.01
CA ALA A 213 -0.73 6.51 8.12
C ALA A 213 -0.41 7.77 7.32
N ASN A 214 0.03 8.83 8.00
CA ASN A 214 0.38 10.11 7.37
C ASN A 214 1.49 9.95 6.34
N ALA A 215 2.51 9.15 6.60
CA ALA A 215 3.58 8.93 5.64
C ALA A 215 3.09 8.24 4.36
N VAL A 216 2.14 7.30 4.45
CA VAL A 216 1.54 6.62 3.29
C VAL A 216 0.60 7.56 2.53
N VAL A 217 -0.25 8.34 3.25
CA VAL A 217 -1.15 9.33 2.66
C VAL A 217 -0.35 10.41 1.93
N GLU A 218 0.67 10.96 2.58
CA GLU A 218 1.54 11.97 1.99
C GLU A 218 2.23 11.44 0.73
N TYR A 219 2.77 10.22 0.78
CA TYR A 219 3.36 9.57 -0.38
C TYR A 219 2.36 9.44 -1.53
N SER A 220 1.13 8.98 -1.23
CA SER A 220 0.06 8.89 -2.23
C SER A 220 -0.22 10.26 -2.89
N ARG A 221 -0.33 11.33 -2.09
CA ARG A 221 -0.65 12.67 -2.59
C ARG A 221 0.49 13.30 -3.39
N GLN A 222 1.74 13.13 -2.95
CA GLN A 222 2.90 13.75 -3.58
C GLN A 222 3.39 12.99 -4.81
N ASP A 223 3.41 11.66 -4.73
CA ASP A 223 3.95 10.80 -5.79
C ASP A 223 2.86 10.25 -6.72
N GLY A 224 1.59 10.47 -6.40
CA GLY A 224 0.46 9.98 -7.18
C GLY A 224 0.31 8.46 -7.10
N ALA A 225 0.83 7.81 -6.07
CA ALA A 225 0.69 6.38 -5.89
C ALA A 225 -0.73 6.03 -5.44
N ALA A 226 -1.30 4.98 -6.02
CA ALA A 226 -2.54 4.39 -5.51
C ALA A 226 -2.25 3.59 -4.23
N VAL A 227 -3.23 3.57 -3.31
CA VAL A 227 -3.13 2.79 -2.07
C VAL A 227 -4.40 1.95 -1.90
N VAL A 228 -4.23 0.68 -1.63
CA VAL A 228 -5.31 -0.22 -1.18
C VAL A 228 -4.98 -0.64 0.23
N LEU A 229 -5.84 -0.33 1.17
CA LEU A 229 -5.65 -0.71 2.57
C LEU A 229 -6.81 -1.56 3.08
N ILE A 230 -6.49 -2.58 3.86
CA ILE A 230 -7.46 -3.36 4.62
C ILE A 230 -7.51 -2.82 6.03
N GLU A 231 -8.71 -2.48 6.49
CA GLU A 231 -8.95 -2.02 7.86
C GLU A 231 -10.21 -2.67 8.42
N HIS A 232 -10.18 -2.99 9.72
CA HIS A 232 -11.34 -3.49 10.45
C HIS A 232 -12.18 -2.36 11.04
N ASP A 233 -11.53 -1.27 11.42
CA ASP A 233 -12.19 -0.09 11.96
C ASP A 233 -12.64 0.83 10.82
N ILE A 234 -13.97 0.89 10.62
CA ILE A 234 -14.60 1.72 9.59
C ILE A 234 -14.31 3.20 9.81
N SER A 235 -14.28 3.66 11.05
CA SER A 235 -14.03 5.08 11.37
C SER A 235 -12.60 5.47 10.96
N ARG A 236 -11.64 4.60 11.23
CA ARG A 236 -10.24 4.76 10.82
C ARG A 236 -10.11 4.70 9.30
N ALA A 237 -10.72 3.70 8.67
CA ALA A 237 -10.73 3.58 7.21
C ALA A 237 -11.24 4.86 6.52
N ARG A 238 -12.36 5.41 7.02
CA ARG A 238 -12.95 6.66 6.50
C ARG A 238 -12.09 7.90 6.70
N SER A 239 -11.29 7.94 7.74
CA SER A 239 -10.44 9.11 8.02
C SER A 239 -9.24 9.20 7.08
N ILE A 240 -8.83 8.08 6.47
CA ILE A 240 -7.64 7.96 5.62
C ILE A 240 -8.01 7.87 4.14
N ALA A 241 -9.07 7.14 3.81
CA ALA A 241 -9.40 6.77 2.43
C ALA A 241 -10.25 7.81 1.71
N ASP A 242 -10.04 7.91 0.40
CA ASP A 242 -10.91 8.67 -0.51
C ASP A 242 -12.21 7.89 -0.79
N ARG A 243 -12.09 6.56 -0.85
CA ARG A 243 -13.21 5.65 -1.09
C ARG A 243 -13.12 4.47 -0.14
N LEU A 244 -14.26 4.12 0.45
CA LEU A 244 -14.43 2.95 1.30
C LEU A 244 -15.39 1.97 0.64
N VAL A 245 -14.98 0.72 0.58
CA VAL A 245 -15.84 -0.41 0.17
C VAL A 245 -15.91 -1.43 1.31
N VAL A 246 -17.04 -2.07 1.42
CA VAL A 246 -17.23 -3.16 2.39
C VAL A 246 -17.31 -4.48 1.65
N MET A 247 -16.48 -5.42 2.05
CA MET A 247 -16.59 -6.80 1.61
C MET A 247 -17.54 -7.52 2.57
N ASP A 248 -18.67 -7.95 2.04
CA ASP A 248 -19.70 -8.66 2.77
C ASP A 248 -20.40 -9.67 1.84
N ASP A 249 -20.79 -10.82 2.38
CA ASP A 249 -21.46 -11.90 1.65
C ASP A 249 -20.86 -12.19 0.25
N GLY A 250 -19.53 -12.27 0.19
CA GLY A 250 -18.80 -12.56 -1.05
C GLY A 250 -18.83 -11.46 -2.10
N ARG A 251 -19.18 -10.22 -1.75
CA ARG A 251 -19.27 -9.06 -2.66
C ARG A 251 -18.54 -7.85 -2.12
N LEU A 252 -18.13 -6.95 -3.02
CA LEU A 252 -17.65 -5.62 -2.69
C LEU A 252 -18.77 -4.60 -2.88
N ASN A 253 -19.23 -4.01 -1.79
CA ASN A 253 -20.29 -3.00 -1.80
C ASN A 253 -19.70 -1.62 -1.47
N PRO A 254 -20.14 -0.55 -2.17
CA PRO A 254 -19.81 0.81 -1.75
C PRO A 254 -20.31 1.05 -0.33
N PHE A 255 -19.48 1.67 0.51
CA PHE A 255 -19.95 2.11 1.82
C PHE A 255 -20.80 3.36 1.66
N LEU A 256 -22.12 3.21 1.73
CA LEU A 256 -23.08 4.32 1.78
C LEU A 256 -23.23 4.70 3.26
N SER A 257 -22.72 5.87 3.66
CA SER A 257 -23.08 6.44 4.95
C SER A 257 -24.54 6.87 4.88
N GLU A 258 -25.45 6.13 5.47
CA GLU A 258 -26.79 6.66 5.75
C GLU A 258 -26.65 7.83 6.72
N THR A 259 -26.58 9.02 6.21
CA THR A 259 -26.92 10.23 6.97
C THR A 259 -28.44 10.19 7.08
N LYS A 260 -28.98 9.55 8.13
CA LYS A 260 -30.36 9.79 8.53
C LYS A 260 -30.44 11.25 8.93
N THR A 261 -30.91 12.08 8.02
CA THR A 261 -31.47 13.36 8.36
C THR A 261 -32.73 13.06 9.18
N LEU A 262 -32.58 13.10 10.52
CA LEU A 262 -33.73 13.17 11.40
C LEU A 262 -34.37 14.51 11.13
N GLU A 263 -35.36 14.53 10.22
CA GLU A 263 -36.32 15.60 10.16
C GLU A 263 -37.09 15.57 11.50
N VAL A 264 -36.70 16.45 12.40
CA VAL A 264 -37.51 16.82 13.55
C VAL A 264 -38.70 17.56 12.99
N ARG A 265 -39.83 16.85 12.83
CA ARG A 265 -41.14 17.53 12.65
C ARG A 265 -41.49 18.18 13.99
N MET A 266 -41.43 19.50 14.05
CA MET A 266 -42.10 20.29 15.07
C MET A 266 -43.62 20.35 14.78
#